data_dd767164faa0f84393ccc80c5088a55b
#
_entry.id   dd767164faa0f84393ccc80c5088a55b
#
_cell.length_a   1.000
_cell.length_b   1.000
_cell.length_c   1.000
_cell.angle_alpha   90.00
_cell.angle_beta   90.00
_cell.angle_gamma   90.00
#
_symmetry.space_group_name_H-M   'P 1'
#
loop_
_entity.id
_entity.type
_entity.pdbx_description
1 polymer ?
#
loop_
_entity_poly.entity_id
_entity_poly.type
_entity_poly.pdbx_seq_one_letter_code
_entity_poly.pdbx_strand_id
1 'polypeptide(L)'
;FGPGSVLSDVKTIAALKGNAANGKTAAAHCTICHKIGAAGVSFGPQLTNWGQARSIEEIVKEIMEPNAKLAHGFDKPVRLRKGTNIAEGMLSNFSWHAGSLKIKLFGGEVKKILFRRKGVKVEELKNHSWMPTPSRMGLSNQDVRDIAEYLKNL
;
A
#
# COMPACT_ATOMS: atom_id res chain seq x y z
N PHE A 1 -7.02 1.27 13.63
CA PHE A 1 -6.16 0.09 13.78
C PHE A 1 -5.73 -0.04 15.23
N GLY A 2 -6.02 -1.19 15.87
CA GLY A 2 -5.67 -1.48 17.28
C GLY A 2 -4.20 -1.89 17.44
N PRO A 3 -3.74 -2.14 18.69
CA PRO A 3 -2.45 -2.75 18.93
C PRO A 3 -2.45 -4.14 18.27
N GLY A 4 -1.59 -4.34 17.28
CA GLY A 4 -1.53 -5.58 16.53
C GLY A 4 -0.90 -6.71 17.35
N SER A 5 -1.36 -7.94 17.10
CA SER A 5 -0.70 -9.14 17.60
C SER A 5 0.68 -9.26 16.95
N VAL A 6 1.64 -9.85 17.67
CA VAL A 6 2.92 -10.21 17.10
C VAL A 6 2.69 -11.34 16.09
N LEU A 7 3.07 -11.11 14.83
CA LEU A 7 2.99 -12.11 13.78
C LEU A 7 4.29 -12.92 13.71
N SER A 8 4.17 -14.14 13.21
CA SER A 8 5.31 -15.00 12.93
C SER A 8 6.12 -14.48 11.74
N ASP A 9 7.29 -15.05 11.50
CA ASP A 9 8.10 -14.71 10.34
C ASP A 9 7.46 -15.17 9.01
N VAL A 10 7.97 -14.65 7.90
CA VAL A 10 7.47 -14.91 6.55
C VAL A 10 7.42 -16.41 6.22
N LYS A 11 8.47 -17.16 6.55
CA LYS A 11 8.55 -18.59 6.23
C LYS A 11 7.52 -19.41 7.01
N THR A 12 7.36 -19.09 8.28
CA THR A 12 6.36 -19.73 9.15
C THR A 12 4.95 -19.50 8.62
N ILE A 13 4.61 -18.26 8.25
CA ILE A 13 3.30 -17.91 7.68
C ILE A 13 3.11 -18.59 6.31
N ALA A 14 4.10 -18.54 5.43
CA ALA A 14 4.03 -19.15 4.11
C ALA A 14 3.82 -20.67 4.15
N ALA A 15 4.32 -21.34 5.19
CA ALA A 15 4.19 -22.78 5.40
C ALA A 15 2.79 -23.22 5.86
N LEU A 16 1.94 -22.30 6.34
CA LEU A 16 0.57 -22.62 6.71
C LEU A 16 -0.24 -23.06 5.47
N LYS A 17 -1.31 -23.82 5.71
CA LYS A 17 -2.29 -24.13 4.67
C LYS A 17 -3.17 -22.89 4.43
N GLY A 18 -3.23 -22.42 3.19
CA GLY A 18 -4.06 -21.28 2.82
C GLY A 18 -5.48 -21.66 2.42
N ASN A 19 -6.39 -20.69 2.55
CA ASN A 19 -7.77 -20.77 2.11
C ASN A 19 -8.13 -19.51 1.31
N ALA A 20 -8.29 -19.66 -0.01
CA ALA A 20 -8.56 -18.54 -0.89
C ALA A 20 -9.91 -17.85 -0.62
N ALA A 21 -10.94 -18.58 -0.16
CA ALA A 21 -12.24 -18.02 0.17
C ALA A 21 -12.16 -17.09 1.40
N ASN A 22 -11.48 -17.54 2.45
CA ASN A 22 -11.19 -16.71 3.61
C ASN A 22 -10.30 -15.53 3.23
N GLY A 23 -9.31 -15.75 2.37
CA GLY A 23 -8.40 -14.74 1.86
C GLY A 23 -9.13 -13.63 1.11
N LYS A 24 -10.14 -13.96 0.32
CA LYS A 24 -11.01 -12.98 -0.33
C LYS A 24 -11.71 -12.05 0.68
N THR A 25 -12.22 -12.63 1.76
CA THR A 25 -12.87 -11.86 2.84
C THR A 25 -11.85 -10.98 3.58
N ALA A 26 -10.71 -11.53 3.96
CA ALA A 26 -9.65 -10.79 4.63
C ALA A 26 -9.02 -9.69 3.75
N ALA A 27 -8.92 -9.93 2.44
CA ALA A 27 -8.42 -8.96 1.46
C ALA A 27 -9.33 -7.72 1.28
N ALA A 28 -10.51 -7.68 1.89
CA ALA A 28 -11.33 -6.48 1.93
C ALA A 28 -10.57 -5.27 2.53
N HIS A 29 -9.67 -5.50 3.49
CA HIS A 29 -8.77 -4.47 4.02
C HIS A 29 -7.85 -3.87 2.94
N CYS A 30 -7.45 -4.65 1.96
CA CYS A 30 -6.55 -4.22 0.88
C CYS A 30 -7.26 -3.28 -0.11
N THR A 31 -8.58 -3.41 -0.27
CA THR A 31 -9.35 -2.59 -1.22
C THR A 31 -9.46 -1.12 -0.83
N ILE A 32 -9.09 -0.76 0.39
CA ILE A 32 -8.99 0.64 0.83
C ILE A 32 -7.93 1.38 0.00
N CYS A 33 -6.89 0.68 -0.47
CA CYS A 33 -5.78 1.26 -1.24
C CYS A 33 -5.54 0.60 -2.60
N HIS A 34 -5.99 -0.63 -2.81
CA HIS A 34 -5.71 -1.40 -4.02
C HIS A 34 -6.97 -1.75 -4.80
N LYS A 35 -6.84 -1.77 -6.13
CA LYS A 35 -7.81 -2.39 -7.02
C LYS A 35 -7.63 -3.91 -7.00
N ILE A 36 -8.75 -4.62 -6.78
CA ILE A 36 -8.86 -6.08 -6.90
C ILE A 36 -10.11 -6.38 -7.72
N GLY A 37 -9.96 -6.76 -8.98
CA GLY A 37 -11.08 -6.86 -9.91
C GLY A 37 -11.80 -5.51 -10.07
N ALA A 38 -13.11 -5.51 -9.87
CA ALA A 38 -13.93 -4.30 -9.89
C ALA A 38 -13.92 -3.52 -8.56
N ALA A 39 -13.46 -4.14 -7.46
CA ALA A 39 -13.46 -3.54 -6.13
C ALA A 39 -12.23 -2.69 -5.84
N GLY A 40 -12.37 -1.76 -4.90
CA GLY A 40 -11.27 -0.99 -4.35
C GLY A 40 -10.93 0.29 -5.11
N VAL A 41 -9.81 0.91 -4.71
CA VAL A 41 -9.35 2.19 -5.23
C VAL A 41 -7.94 2.08 -5.81
N SER A 42 -7.59 3.00 -6.71
CA SER A 42 -6.29 3.04 -7.37
C SER A 42 -5.35 3.99 -6.63
N PHE A 43 -5.00 3.65 -5.38
CA PHE A 43 -3.96 4.37 -4.63
C PHE A 43 -2.63 3.60 -4.66
N GLY A 44 -2.64 2.33 -4.28
CA GLY A 44 -1.51 1.41 -4.42
C GLY A 44 -1.54 0.64 -5.75
N PRO A 45 -0.56 -0.25 -5.99
CA PRO A 45 -0.55 -1.13 -7.16
C PRO A 45 -1.83 -1.96 -7.29
N GLN A 46 -2.25 -2.21 -8.54
CA GLN A 46 -3.36 -3.13 -8.80
C GLN A 46 -2.95 -4.56 -8.45
N LEU A 47 -3.80 -5.26 -7.70
CA LEU A 47 -3.54 -6.63 -7.24
C LEU A 47 -4.19 -7.71 -8.11
N THR A 48 -5.09 -7.34 -9.03
CA THR A 48 -5.66 -8.29 -10.01
C THR A 48 -4.53 -8.90 -10.85
N ASN A 49 -4.44 -10.22 -10.87
CA ASN A 49 -3.39 -10.99 -11.55
C ASN A 49 -1.95 -10.75 -11.04
N TRP A 50 -1.76 -9.88 -10.06
CA TRP A 50 -0.44 -9.53 -9.54
C TRP A 50 0.26 -10.72 -8.86
N GLY A 51 -0.48 -11.55 -8.16
CA GLY A 51 0.06 -12.69 -7.41
C GLY A 51 0.36 -13.93 -8.27
N GLN A 52 -0.18 -14.03 -9.48
CA GLN A 52 -0.10 -15.24 -10.29
C GLN A 52 1.36 -15.68 -10.60
N ALA A 53 2.23 -14.72 -10.89
CA ALA A 53 3.64 -14.97 -11.23
C ALA A 53 4.57 -15.04 -10.00
N ARG A 54 4.03 -14.97 -8.78
CA ARG A 54 4.80 -14.94 -7.51
C ARG A 54 4.58 -16.19 -6.70
N SER A 55 5.58 -16.60 -5.92
CA SER A 55 5.40 -17.65 -4.92
C SER A 55 4.58 -17.15 -3.73
N ILE A 56 4.00 -18.05 -2.97
CA ILE A 56 3.31 -17.72 -1.71
C ILE A 56 4.24 -16.96 -0.76
N GLU A 57 5.49 -17.40 -0.62
CA GLU A 57 6.47 -16.75 0.24
C GLU A 57 6.75 -15.30 -0.20
N GLU A 58 6.87 -15.05 -1.51
CA GLU A 58 7.04 -13.71 -2.04
C GLU A 58 5.83 -12.82 -1.74
N ILE A 59 4.61 -13.33 -1.92
CA ILE A 59 3.40 -12.57 -1.61
C ILE A 59 3.31 -12.27 -0.12
N VAL A 60 3.53 -13.26 0.74
CA VAL A 60 3.56 -13.08 2.20
C VAL A 60 4.61 -12.03 2.60
N LYS A 61 5.81 -12.08 2.01
CA LYS A 61 6.86 -11.11 2.28
C LYS A 61 6.46 -9.69 1.92
N GLU A 62 5.87 -9.46 0.76
CA GLU A 62 5.40 -8.13 0.34
C GLU A 62 4.32 -7.58 1.29
N ILE A 63 3.46 -8.43 1.84
CA ILE A 63 2.45 -8.05 2.82
C ILE A 63 3.09 -7.73 4.17
N MET A 64 4.04 -8.54 4.62
CA MET A 64 4.67 -8.43 5.94
C MET A 64 5.67 -7.28 6.05
N GLU A 65 6.36 -6.98 4.95
CA GLU A 65 7.49 -6.04 4.90
C GLU A 65 7.24 -4.90 3.89
N PRO A 66 6.18 -4.08 4.06
CA PRO A 66 5.78 -3.11 3.05
C PRO A 66 6.80 -1.99 2.79
N ASN A 67 7.75 -1.79 3.70
CA ASN A 67 8.84 -0.81 3.54
C ASN A 67 10.11 -1.40 2.90
N ALA A 68 10.21 -2.72 2.76
CA ALA A 68 11.45 -3.36 2.29
C ALA A 68 11.75 -3.04 0.83
N LYS A 69 10.72 -2.98 -0.01
CA LYS A 69 10.84 -2.62 -1.42
C LYS A 69 9.56 -1.91 -1.88
N LEU A 70 9.70 -0.70 -2.36
CA LEU A 70 8.59 0.05 -2.93
C LEU A 70 8.43 -0.27 -4.41
N ALA A 71 7.21 -0.52 -4.87
CA ALA A 71 6.94 -0.79 -6.28
C ALA A 71 7.21 0.45 -7.11
N HIS A 72 7.74 0.26 -8.33
CA HIS A 72 7.96 1.35 -9.28
C HIS A 72 6.66 2.12 -9.56
N GLY A 73 6.74 3.44 -9.51
CA GLY A 73 5.57 4.34 -9.61
C GLY A 73 4.81 4.55 -8.30
N PHE A 74 5.18 3.83 -7.23
CA PHE A 74 4.61 3.94 -5.89
C PHE A 74 5.69 4.16 -4.83
N ASP A 75 6.87 4.59 -5.25
CA ASP A 75 8.09 4.72 -4.48
C ASP A 75 8.39 6.16 -4.02
N LYS A 76 7.43 7.07 -4.19
CA LYS A 76 7.57 8.48 -3.83
C LYS A 76 6.45 8.96 -2.90
N PRO A 77 6.37 8.42 -1.68
CA PRO A 77 5.44 8.93 -0.67
C PRO A 77 5.87 10.33 -0.23
N VAL A 78 4.91 11.24 -0.14
CA VAL A 78 5.15 12.64 0.19
C VAL A 78 4.22 13.14 1.26
N ARG A 79 4.70 14.11 2.03
CA ARG A 79 3.92 14.93 2.94
C ARG A 79 4.04 16.38 2.51
N LEU A 80 2.91 17.02 2.32
CA LEU A 80 2.80 18.45 2.00
C LEU A 80 2.37 19.21 3.23
N ARG A 81 3.06 20.30 3.53
CA ARG A 81 2.73 21.18 4.68
C ARG A 81 2.53 22.60 4.23
N LYS A 82 1.45 23.23 4.72
CA LYS A 82 1.21 24.66 4.63
C LYS A 82 0.65 25.16 5.96
N GLY A 83 1.49 25.84 6.75
CA GLY A 83 1.14 26.15 8.12
C GLY A 83 0.86 24.88 8.93
N THR A 84 -0.32 24.77 9.53
CA THR A 84 -0.78 23.59 10.26
C THR A 84 -1.45 22.54 9.38
N ASN A 85 -1.73 22.86 8.11
CA ASN A 85 -2.38 21.94 7.18
C ASN A 85 -1.35 20.94 6.63
N ILE A 86 -1.72 19.65 6.67
CA ILE A 86 -0.91 18.55 6.20
C ILE A 86 -1.74 17.72 5.21
N ALA A 87 -1.14 17.39 4.06
CA ALA A 87 -1.68 16.42 3.12
C ALA A 87 -0.62 15.35 2.85
N GLU A 88 -1.04 14.10 2.80
CA GLU A 88 -0.16 12.95 2.58
C GLU A 88 -0.66 12.13 1.40
N GLY A 89 0.25 11.57 0.65
CA GLY A 89 -0.09 10.75 -0.50
C GLY A 89 1.13 10.30 -1.28
N MET A 90 0.91 9.98 -2.54
CA MET A 90 1.92 9.51 -3.47
C MET A 90 2.20 10.57 -4.53
N LEU A 91 3.44 10.96 -4.69
CA LEU A 91 3.86 11.86 -5.77
C LEU A 91 3.74 11.13 -7.10
N SER A 92 2.93 11.65 -8.02
CA SER A 92 2.76 11.09 -9.35
C SER A 92 3.43 11.91 -10.46
N ASN A 93 3.68 13.19 -10.19
CA ASN A 93 4.41 14.08 -11.10
C ASN A 93 5.02 15.23 -10.31
N PHE A 94 6.18 15.71 -10.75
CA PHE A 94 6.86 16.83 -10.13
C PHE A 94 7.55 17.69 -11.21
N SER A 95 7.27 18.99 -11.21
CA SER A 95 7.91 19.94 -12.10
C SER A 95 8.50 21.10 -11.29
N TRP A 96 9.80 21.13 -11.15
CA TRP A 96 10.51 22.20 -10.47
C TRP A 96 10.35 23.55 -11.20
N HIS A 97 10.45 23.54 -12.53
CA HIS A 97 10.31 24.76 -13.33
C HIS A 97 8.92 25.37 -13.22
N ALA A 98 7.90 24.56 -13.33
CA ALA A 98 6.51 25.01 -13.18
C ALA A 98 6.12 25.28 -11.70
N GLY A 99 6.94 24.88 -10.73
CA GLY A 99 6.62 24.96 -9.30
C GLY A 99 5.34 24.19 -8.94
N SER A 100 5.10 23.09 -9.63
CA SER A 100 3.88 22.29 -9.48
C SER A 100 4.18 20.80 -9.30
N LEU A 101 3.29 20.12 -8.63
CA LEU A 101 3.31 18.67 -8.49
C LEU A 101 1.89 18.09 -8.61
N LYS A 102 1.80 16.81 -8.90
CA LYS A 102 0.57 16.02 -8.77
C LYS A 102 0.75 15.02 -7.64
N ILE A 103 -0.17 15.04 -6.69
CA ILE A 103 -0.24 14.11 -5.58
C ILE A 103 -1.48 13.23 -5.73
N LYS A 104 -1.30 11.93 -5.61
CA LYS A 104 -2.40 10.98 -5.43
C LYS A 104 -2.68 10.86 -3.95
N LEU A 105 -3.87 11.24 -3.53
CA LEU A 105 -4.32 11.17 -2.14
C LEU A 105 -4.87 9.78 -1.81
N PHE A 106 -4.98 9.48 -0.52
CA PHE A 106 -5.73 8.31 -0.06
C PHE A 106 -7.16 8.36 -0.64
N GLY A 107 -7.62 7.23 -1.15
CA GLY A 107 -8.87 7.17 -1.94
C GLY A 107 -8.69 7.29 -3.44
N GLY A 108 -7.46 7.58 -3.93
CA GLY A 108 -7.10 7.54 -5.34
C GLY A 108 -7.29 8.85 -6.11
N GLU A 109 -7.81 9.91 -5.47
CA GLU A 109 -7.94 11.23 -6.10
C GLU A 109 -6.57 11.82 -6.39
N VAL A 110 -6.39 12.40 -7.59
CA VAL A 110 -5.16 13.09 -7.99
C VAL A 110 -5.40 14.59 -7.98
N LYS A 111 -4.58 15.33 -7.23
CA LYS A 111 -4.61 16.79 -7.17
C LYS A 111 -3.34 17.41 -7.70
N LYS A 112 -3.47 18.50 -8.48
CA LYS A 112 -2.36 19.36 -8.87
C LYS A 112 -2.16 20.44 -7.81
N ILE A 113 -0.94 20.58 -7.30
CA ILE A 113 -0.56 21.57 -6.29
C ILE A 113 0.52 22.49 -6.87
N LEU A 114 0.28 23.79 -6.78
CA LEU A 114 1.26 24.83 -7.13
C LEU A 114 2.07 25.16 -5.86
N PHE A 115 3.07 24.35 -5.54
CA PHE A 115 3.75 24.40 -4.25
C PHE A 115 4.55 25.70 -4.03
N ARG A 116 5.20 26.24 -5.07
CA ARG A 116 5.92 27.52 -4.95
C ARG A 116 4.98 28.68 -4.69
N ARG A 117 3.95 28.82 -5.51
CA ARG A 117 3.01 29.95 -5.45
C ARG A 117 2.22 29.99 -4.15
N LYS A 118 1.93 28.81 -3.59
CA LYS A 118 1.12 28.67 -2.36
C LYS A 118 1.96 28.53 -1.09
N GLY A 119 3.29 28.54 -1.18
CA GLY A 119 4.17 28.36 -0.02
C GLY A 119 4.04 26.99 0.64
N VAL A 120 3.81 25.95 -0.15
CA VAL A 120 3.71 24.58 0.33
C VAL A 120 5.10 23.96 0.43
N LYS A 121 5.44 23.39 1.59
CA LYS A 121 6.64 22.57 1.78
C LYS A 121 6.35 21.15 1.34
N VAL A 122 7.26 20.58 0.55
CA VAL A 122 7.20 19.22 0.05
C VAL A 122 8.26 18.38 0.76
N GLU A 123 7.83 17.36 1.49
CA GLU A 123 8.70 16.40 2.18
C GLU A 123 8.53 15.02 1.53
N GLU A 124 9.60 14.51 0.91
CA GLU A 124 9.66 13.15 0.41
C GLU A 124 10.04 12.19 1.55
N LEU A 125 9.22 11.17 1.78
CA LEU A 125 9.41 10.20 2.86
C LEU A 125 10.18 8.98 2.31
N LYS A 126 11.50 9.02 2.39
CA LYS A 126 12.35 7.94 1.87
C LYS A 126 12.11 6.62 2.62
N ASN A 127 12.11 5.52 1.87
CA ASN A 127 11.94 4.15 2.41
C ASN A 127 10.68 3.99 3.28
N HIS A 128 9.64 4.74 2.97
CA HIS A 128 8.37 4.70 3.68
C HIS A 128 7.24 4.25 2.74
N SER A 129 6.52 3.23 3.14
CA SER A 129 5.29 2.80 2.47
C SER A 129 4.08 3.34 3.23
N TRP A 130 3.08 3.80 2.51
CA TRP A 130 1.77 4.08 3.10
C TRP A 130 0.98 2.81 3.43
N MET A 131 1.41 1.67 2.92
CA MET A 131 0.81 0.38 3.26
C MET A 131 1.12 0.05 4.73
N PRO A 132 0.11 -0.11 5.58
CA PRO A 132 0.34 -0.52 6.97
C PRO A 132 0.79 -1.98 7.05
N THR A 133 1.50 -2.33 8.11
CA THR A 133 1.81 -3.73 8.40
C THR A 133 0.55 -4.52 8.74
N PRO A 134 0.51 -5.83 8.47
CA PRO A 134 -0.65 -6.67 8.78
C PRO A 134 -1.10 -6.60 10.24
N SER A 135 -0.15 -6.54 11.17
CA SER A 135 -0.46 -6.41 12.60
C SER A 135 -1.22 -5.13 12.92
N ARG A 136 -0.88 -4.03 12.24
CA ARG A 136 -1.61 -2.75 12.40
C ARG A 136 -3.01 -2.80 11.79
N MET A 137 -3.24 -3.67 10.82
CA MET A 137 -4.57 -3.94 10.24
C MET A 137 -5.38 -4.94 11.06
N GLY A 138 -4.83 -5.51 12.13
CA GLY A 138 -5.48 -6.52 12.94
C GLY A 138 -5.54 -7.90 12.30
N LEU A 139 -4.70 -8.16 11.30
CA LEU A 139 -4.63 -9.45 10.62
C LEU A 139 -3.82 -10.47 11.43
N SER A 140 -4.28 -11.70 11.44
CA SER A 140 -3.57 -12.86 12.01
C SER A 140 -2.59 -13.47 11.00
N ASN A 141 -1.73 -14.39 11.46
CA ASN A 141 -0.87 -15.18 10.57
C ASN A 141 -1.70 -15.91 9.50
N GLN A 142 -2.85 -16.47 9.89
CA GLN A 142 -3.73 -17.20 8.98
C GLN A 142 -4.37 -16.25 7.96
N ASP A 143 -4.80 -15.05 8.35
CA ASP A 143 -5.35 -14.06 7.42
C ASP A 143 -4.31 -13.67 6.36
N VAL A 144 -3.07 -13.43 6.74
CA VAL A 144 -1.98 -13.11 5.80
C VAL A 144 -1.76 -14.28 4.82
N ARG A 145 -1.74 -15.51 5.32
CA ARG A 145 -1.58 -16.70 4.48
C ARG A 145 -2.74 -16.89 3.52
N ASP A 146 -3.96 -16.69 4.00
CA ASP A 146 -5.18 -16.83 3.21
C ASP A 146 -5.27 -15.74 2.13
N ILE A 147 -4.91 -14.50 2.45
CA ILE A 147 -4.79 -13.41 1.48
C ILE A 147 -3.78 -13.78 0.38
N ALA A 148 -2.62 -14.33 0.75
CA ALA A 148 -1.62 -14.77 -0.23
C ALA A 148 -2.16 -15.88 -1.14
N GLU A 149 -2.92 -16.82 -0.60
CA GLU A 149 -3.60 -17.87 -1.39
C GLU A 149 -4.61 -17.26 -2.35
N TYR A 150 -5.42 -16.33 -1.89
CA TYR A 150 -6.40 -15.65 -2.73
C TYR A 150 -5.73 -14.87 -3.87
N LEU A 151 -4.72 -14.05 -3.58
CA LEU A 151 -4.02 -13.26 -4.60
C LEU A 151 -3.25 -14.14 -5.61
N LYS A 152 -2.74 -15.30 -5.17
CA LYS A 152 -2.06 -16.26 -6.04
C LYS A 152 -3.00 -16.83 -7.11
N ASN A 153 -4.26 -17.02 -6.76
CA ASN A 153 -5.28 -17.69 -7.59
C ASN A 153 -6.29 -16.69 -8.23
N LEU A 154 -6.02 -15.40 -8.13
CA LEU A 154 -6.91 -14.36 -8.63
C LEU A 154 -6.70 -14.08 -10.12
#